data_e3a23ac4837f7cefd16c1d0e39aa11a8
#
_entry.id   e3a23ac4837f7cefd16c1d0e39aa11a8
#
_cell.length_a   1.000
_cell.length_b   1.000
_cell.length_c   1.000
_cell.angle_alpha   90.00
_cell.angle_beta   90.00
_cell.angle_gamma   90.00
#
_symmetry.space_group_name_H-M   'P 1'
#
loop_
_entity.id
_entity.type
_entity.pdbx_description
1 polymer ?
#
loop_
_entity_poly.entity_id
_entity_poly.type
_entity_poly.pdbx_seq_one_letter_code
_entity_poly.pdbx_strand_id
1 'polypeptide(L)'
;MLVSVIFVSFLIIGSGSHSQELSLDTNGYIVYCPCMGRFGNQADHFLGALGFAIALNRTLIVPPWVEYRTGEVRSIQVPFDTYFNLTSLAECHKVITMENFMKRLAPVIWPEENRISLCYSPRGSTESCNAKEGNPFGPFWNTFNVNFTNSEFYGPFHYDVHHTNIANEWKKKYPSVDWPILAFTGAPASFPVQHENKYLQKCVVWNDEIQNKAKNFIKMTMPRGAFVGIHLRNGVDWVRACEFISSTPNLFAAPQCLGYRNERGKATPGMCLPNVDLILRHLKRVIRNAKDVKSVFIASDNDYMIHDLSNALARMEVTVHKQSEPVSPHLDLAILGTANYFIGNCISSYSSFVARERNVKGLPVFYWGFPPDRLSSTNIKEEL
;
A
#
# COMPACT_ATOMS: atom_id res chain seq x y z
N MET A 1 -13.25 54.49 62.68
CA MET A 1 -12.20 54.03 61.79
C MET A 1 -12.62 52.66 61.23
N LEU A 2 -13.20 52.62 60.02
CA LEU A 2 -13.54 51.41 59.36
C LEU A 2 -12.34 51.00 58.48
N VAL A 3 -11.81 49.77 58.67
CA VAL A 3 -10.77 49.17 57.84
C VAL A 3 -11.46 48.28 56.81
N SER A 4 -11.44 48.74 55.55
CA SER A 4 -11.93 47.92 54.39
C SER A 4 -10.85 46.95 54.02
N VAL A 5 -11.19 45.68 54.13
CA VAL A 5 -10.36 44.53 53.59
C VAL A 5 -10.77 44.28 52.15
N ILE A 6 -9.85 44.57 51.22
CA ILE A 6 -10.01 44.23 49.77
C ILE A 6 -9.57 42.82 49.59
N PHE A 7 -10.54 41.89 49.22
CA PHE A 7 -10.25 40.58 48.74
C PHE A 7 -9.88 40.64 47.23
N VAL A 8 -8.65 40.39 46.91
CA VAL A 8 -8.20 40.18 45.54
C VAL A 8 -8.35 38.69 45.20
N SER A 9 -9.38 38.39 44.41
CA SER A 9 -9.57 37.02 43.87
C SER A 9 -8.64 36.81 42.67
N PHE A 10 -7.63 35.98 42.83
CA PHE A 10 -6.83 35.47 41.72
C PHE A 10 -7.64 34.40 40.96
N LEU A 11 -8.08 34.72 39.75
CA LEU A 11 -8.55 33.76 38.79
C LEU A 11 -7.35 32.98 38.22
N ILE A 12 -7.13 31.78 38.70
CA ILE A 12 -6.21 30.83 38.06
C ILE A 12 -6.94 30.26 36.82
N ILE A 13 -6.60 30.80 35.63
CA ILE A 13 -6.99 30.20 34.37
C ILE A 13 -6.10 28.96 34.20
N GLY A 14 -6.60 27.82 34.64
CA GLY A 14 -6.01 26.53 34.34
C GLY A 14 -6.17 26.23 32.84
N SER A 15 -5.08 26.31 32.07
CA SER A 15 -5.01 25.74 30.72
C SER A 15 -5.13 24.22 30.83
N GLY A 16 -6.36 23.73 30.74
CA GLY A 16 -6.64 22.32 30.65
C GLY A 16 -6.12 21.80 29.31
N SER A 17 -4.95 21.17 29.30
CA SER A 17 -4.58 20.26 28.22
C SER A 17 -5.59 19.10 28.23
N HIS A 18 -6.48 19.09 27.28
CA HIS A 18 -7.29 17.88 26.98
C HIS A 18 -6.34 16.76 26.58
N SER A 19 -5.86 16.00 27.56
CA SER A 19 -5.37 14.65 27.31
C SER A 19 -6.60 13.85 26.87
N GLN A 20 -6.77 13.63 25.56
CA GLN A 20 -7.71 12.62 25.08
C GLN A 20 -7.37 11.31 25.81
N GLU A 21 -8.21 10.90 26.75
CA GLU A 21 -8.18 9.55 27.31
C GLU A 21 -8.31 8.58 26.16
N LEU A 22 -7.24 7.83 25.84
CA LEU A 22 -7.30 6.76 24.85
C LEU A 22 -8.18 5.66 25.46
N SER A 23 -9.43 5.59 25.04
CA SER A 23 -10.31 4.49 25.42
C SER A 23 -9.77 3.18 24.83
N LEU A 24 -9.65 2.16 25.68
CA LEU A 24 -9.28 0.83 25.25
C LEU A 24 -10.38 0.21 24.37
N ASP A 25 -9.98 -0.38 23.22
CA ASP A 25 -10.92 -1.15 22.42
C ASP A 25 -11.10 -2.55 23.02
N THR A 26 -12.26 -2.81 23.58
CA THR A 26 -12.60 -4.12 24.16
C THR A 26 -12.68 -5.25 23.12
N ASN A 27 -12.79 -4.93 21.83
CA ASN A 27 -12.69 -5.91 20.76
C ASN A 27 -11.25 -6.34 20.47
N GLY A 28 -10.26 -5.63 21.03
CA GLY A 28 -8.84 -5.93 20.90
C GLY A 28 -8.22 -5.34 19.61
N TYR A 29 -6.98 -5.73 19.37
CA TYR A 29 -6.12 -5.11 18.36
C TYR A 29 -5.46 -6.16 17.47
N ILE A 30 -5.07 -5.73 16.27
CA ILE A 30 -4.25 -6.51 15.33
C ILE A 30 -2.99 -5.73 15.02
N VAL A 31 -1.83 -6.39 15.18
CA VAL A 31 -0.52 -5.88 14.78
C VAL A 31 0.19 -6.90 13.90
N TYR A 32 0.96 -6.44 12.93
CA TYR A 32 1.73 -7.31 12.05
C TYR A 32 2.98 -6.61 11.52
N CYS A 33 3.95 -7.39 11.06
CA CYS A 33 5.09 -6.87 10.32
C CYS A 33 4.75 -6.78 8.82
N PRO A 34 4.85 -5.62 8.16
CA PRO A 34 4.73 -5.51 6.70
C PRO A 34 6.03 -5.97 6.02
N CYS A 35 6.53 -7.11 6.42
CA CYS A 35 7.88 -7.58 6.15
C CYS A 35 8.04 -8.32 4.81
N MET A 36 7.01 -8.32 3.97
CA MET A 36 7.01 -9.09 2.73
C MET A 36 7.06 -8.16 1.51
N GLY A 37 8.20 -8.19 0.82
CA GLY A 37 8.40 -7.43 -0.41
C GLY A 37 8.60 -5.91 -0.19
N ARG A 38 8.56 -5.16 -1.30
CA ARG A 38 8.67 -3.69 -1.29
C ARG A 38 7.29 -3.04 -1.20
N PHE A 39 7.24 -1.70 -1.25
CA PHE A 39 6.04 -0.90 -1.05
C PHE A 39 4.77 -1.45 -1.72
N GLY A 40 4.80 -1.81 -3.01
CA GLY A 40 3.61 -2.31 -3.71
C GLY A 40 3.02 -3.58 -3.07
N ASN A 41 3.87 -4.52 -2.64
CA ASN A 41 3.44 -5.73 -1.95
C ASN A 41 2.90 -5.41 -0.55
N GLN A 42 3.59 -4.51 0.17
CA GLN A 42 3.15 -4.07 1.50
C GLN A 42 1.80 -3.36 1.45
N ALA A 43 1.56 -2.56 0.40
CA ALA A 43 0.26 -1.90 0.18
C ALA A 43 -0.87 -2.90 -0.09
N ASP A 44 -0.60 -3.96 -0.85
CA ASP A 44 -1.56 -5.06 -1.05
C ASP A 44 -1.89 -5.77 0.28
N HIS A 45 -0.85 -6.14 1.03
CA HIS A 45 -1.00 -6.76 2.36
C HIS A 45 -1.71 -5.84 3.36
N PHE A 46 -1.45 -4.52 3.29
CA PHE A 46 -2.12 -3.55 4.14
C PHE A 46 -3.64 -3.54 3.92
N LEU A 47 -4.09 -3.53 2.66
CA LEU A 47 -5.53 -3.58 2.35
C LEU A 47 -6.17 -4.89 2.84
N GLY A 48 -5.47 -6.01 2.67
CA GLY A 48 -5.96 -7.29 3.18
C GLY A 48 -6.02 -7.34 4.70
N ALA A 49 -4.99 -6.85 5.40
CA ALA A 49 -4.96 -6.76 6.86
C ALA A 49 -6.03 -5.79 7.40
N LEU A 50 -6.29 -4.69 6.69
CA LEU A 50 -7.39 -3.78 7.02
C LEU A 50 -8.75 -4.48 6.87
N GLY A 51 -8.98 -5.21 5.78
CA GLY A 51 -10.20 -6.01 5.59
C GLY A 51 -10.37 -7.08 6.67
N PHE A 52 -9.29 -7.74 7.06
CA PHE A 52 -9.29 -8.71 8.16
C PHE A 52 -9.63 -8.06 9.51
N ALA A 53 -9.05 -6.89 9.80
CA ALA A 53 -9.33 -6.14 11.03
C ALA A 53 -10.80 -5.68 11.09
N ILE A 54 -11.35 -5.21 9.97
CA ILE A 54 -12.78 -4.84 9.84
C ILE A 54 -13.67 -6.06 10.15
N ALA A 55 -13.40 -7.21 9.55
CA ALA A 55 -14.21 -8.42 9.74
C ALA A 55 -14.18 -8.94 11.17
N LEU A 56 -13.04 -8.83 11.85
CA LEU A 56 -12.92 -9.19 13.25
C LEU A 56 -13.43 -8.11 14.20
N ASN A 57 -13.73 -6.90 13.71
CA ASN A 57 -14.06 -5.71 14.50
C ASN A 57 -12.98 -5.32 15.51
N ARG A 58 -11.69 -5.54 15.19
CA ARG A 58 -10.53 -5.19 16.02
C ARG A 58 -9.84 -3.94 15.50
N THR A 59 -9.35 -3.08 16.37
CA THR A 59 -8.54 -1.92 15.99
C THR A 59 -7.28 -2.39 15.27
N LEU A 60 -7.01 -1.84 14.08
CA LEU A 60 -5.76 -2.09 13.36
C LEU A 60 -4.65 -1.19 13.91
N ILE A 61 -3.58 -1.81 14.41
CA ILE A 61 -2.33 -1.10 14.70
C ILE A 61 -1.61 -0.92 13.38
N VAL A 62 -1.61 0.31 12.89
CA VAL A 62 -1.03 0.68 11.59
C VAL A 62 0.50 0.60 11.67
N PRO A 63 1.13 -0.35 10.96
CA PRO A 63 2.58 -0.47 10.98
C PRO A 63 3.23 0.63 10.15
N PRO A 64 4.49 1.02 10.44
CA PRO A 64 5.30 1.80 9.52
C PRO A 64 5.61 0.99 8.25
N TRP A 65 5.90 1.69 7.16
CA TRP A 65 6.41 1.09 5.92
C TRP A 65 7.84 0.59 6.13
N VAL A 66 8.15 -0.53 5.52
CA VAL A 66 9.53 -1.07 5.50
C VAL A 66 10.20 -0.67 4.19
N GLU A 67 11.27 0.10 4.29
CA GLU A 67 12.05 0.55 3.14
C GLU A 67 13.45 -0.06 3.11
N TYR A 68 13.95 -0.26 1.89
CA TYR A 68 15.30 -0.74 1.61
C TYR A 68 16.02 0.35 0.83
N ARG A 69 16.86 1.12 1.51
CA ARG A 69 17.62 2.20 0.90
C ARG A 69 18.93 1.69 0.32
N THR A 70 19.32 2.23 -0.83
CA THR A 70 20.60 1.91 -1.46
C THR A 70 21.74 2.27 -0.52
N GLY A 71 22.67 1.33 -0.30
CA GLY A 71 23.79 1.49 0.62
C GLY A 71 23.52 1.14 2.08
N GLU A 72 22.26 0.92 2.46
CA GLU A 72 21.89 0.48 3.81
C GLU A 72 21.85 -1.05 3.91
N VAL A 73 22.49 -1.61 4.92
CA VAL A 73 22.50 -3.08 5.18
C VAL A 73 21.18 -3.56 5.73
N ARG A 74 20.48 -2.71 6.48
CA ARG A 74 19.21 -3.05 7.15
C ARG A 74 18.07 -2.22 6.57
N SER A 75 16.89 -2.81 6.56
CA SER A 75 15.66 -2.06 6.29
C SER A 75 15.41 -1.01 7.38
N ILE A 76 14.76 0.07 7.00
CA ILE A 76 14.29 1.11 7.91
C ILE A 76 12.78 1.10 7.98
N GLN A 77 12.24 1.63 9.07
CA GLN A 77 10.82 1.80 9.30
C GLN A 77 10.46 3.27 9.11
N VAL A 78 9.51 3.53 8.20
CA VAL A 78 9.04 4.88 7.87
C VAL A 78 7.58 4.98 8.35
N PRO A 79 7.25 5.95 9.21
CA PRO A 79 5.88 6.11 9.72
C PRO A 79 4.85 6.16 8.59
N PHE A 80 3.68 5.57 8.81
CA PHE A 80 2.61 5.50 7.81
C PHE A 80 2.21 6.90 7.30
N ASP A 81 2.12 7.86 8.20
CA ASP A 81 1.72 9.25 7.92
C ASP A 81 2.77 10.09 7.20
N THR A 82 3.99 9.56 7.03
CA THR A 82 4.98 10.15 6.12
C THR A 82 4.45 10.23 4.68
N TYR A 83 3.58 9.31 4.29
CA TYR A 83 3.03 9.26 2.93
C TYR A 83 1.51 9.43 2.89
N PHE A 84 0.78 8.91 3.88
CA PHE A 84 -0.68 8.80 3.82
C PHE A 84 -1.38 9.52 4.97
N ASN A 85 -2.62 9.94 4.72
CA ASN A 85 -3.46 10.63 5.69
C ASN A 85 -4.12 9.64 6.66
N LEU A 86 -3.77 9.72 7.94
CA LEU A 86 -4.33 8.88 8.98
C LEU A 86 -5.81 9.18 9.27
N THR A 87 -6.25 10.43 9.08
CA THR A 87 -7.67 10.79 9.30
C THR A 87 -8.57 10.08 8.29
N SER A 88 -8.19 10.07 7.01
CA SER A 88 -8.93 9.34 5.97
C SER A 88 -8.98 7.84 6.24
N LEU A 89 -7.90 7.27 6.80
CA LEU A 89 -7.89 5.86 7.20
C LEU A 89 -8.80 5.62 8.41
N ALA A 90 -8.80 6.52 9.39
CA ALA A 90 -9.62 6.42 10.59
C ALA A 90 -11.13 6.55 10.32
N GLU A 91 -11.51 7.25 9.24
CA GLU A 91 -12.89 7.31 8.76
C GLU A 91 -13.40 5.95 8.23
N CYS A 92 -12.49 5.09 7.78
CA CYS A 92 -12.84 3.76 7.28
C CYS A 92 -12.91 2.69 8.37
N HIS A 93 -12.02 2.78 9.37
CA HIS A 93 -11.94 1.79 10.45
C HIS A 93 -11.19 2.34 11.66
N LYS A 94 -11.39 1.73 12.82
CA LYS A 94 -10.63 2.04 14.04
C LYS A 94 -9.16 1.70 13.82
N VAL A 95 -8.29 2.70 13.95
CA VAL A 95 -6.84 2.56 13.75
C VAL A 95 -6.05 3.33 14.82
N ILE A 96 -4.84 2.86 15.09
CA ILE A 96 -3.84 3.53 15.90
C ILE A 96 -2.46 3.25 15.29
N THR A 97 -1.57 4.25 15.23
CA THR A 97 -0.21 3.99 14.72
C THR A 97 0.57 3.09 15.67
N MET A 98 1.53 2.32 15.15
CA MET A 98 2.38 1.44 15.95
C MET A 98 3.12 2.22 17.05
N GLU A 99 3.60 3.43 16.72
CA GLU A 99 4.30 4.31 17.67
C GLU A 99 3.40 4.72 18.85
N ASN A 100 2.17 5.16 18.54
CA ASN A 100 1.21 5.57 19.57
C ASN A 100 0.74 4.38 20.40
N PHE A 101 0.50 3.23 19.75
CA PHE A 101 0.14 1.99 20.45
C PHE A 101 1.24 1.57 21.44
N MET A 102 2.48 1.46 20.97
CA MET A 102 3.61 1.04 21.83
C MET A 102 3.89 2.00 22.98
N LYS A 103 3.71 3.31 22.75
CA LYS A 103 3.93 4.33 23.77
C LYS A 103 2.82 4.37 24.82
N ARG A 104 1.56 4.21 24.43
CA ARG A 104 0.39 4.54 25.27
C ARG A 104 -0.39 3.33 25.77
N LEU A 105 -0.53 2.28 24.95
CA LEU A 105 -1.40 1.14 25.25
C LEU A 105 -0.62 -0.13 25.57
N ALA A 106 0.44 -0.44 24.83
CA ALA A 106 1.21 -1.65 25.00
C ALA A 106 1.70 -1.87 26.45
N PRO A 107 2.16 -0.85 27.20
CA PRO A 107 2.58 -1.05 28.57
C PRO A 107 1.47 -1.60 29.50
N VAL A 108 0.20 -1.38 29.14
CA VAL A 108 -0.95 -1.80 29.97
C VAL A 108 -1.56 -3.12 29.44
N ILE A 109 -1.78 -3.22 28.12
CA ILE A 109 -2.56 -4.34 27.55
C ILE A 109 -1.71 -5.36 26.80
N TRP A 110 -0.43 -5.09 26.60
CA TRP A 110 0.50 -5.98 25.93
C TRP A 110 1.90 -5.92 26.57
N PRO A 111 1.99 -6.16 27.89
CA PRO A 111 3.28 -6.18 28.59
C PRO A 111 4.16 -7.29 28.03
N GLU A 112 5.45 -7.24 28.30
CA GLU A 112 6.45 -8.07 27.62
C GLU A 112 6.19 -9.58 27.82
N GLU A 113 5.77 -9.96 29.00
CA GLU A 113 5.45 -11.35 29.37
C GLU A 113 4.27 -11.96 28.59
N ASN A 114 3.39 -11.10 28.01
CA ASN A 114 2.19 -11.53 27.28
C ASN A 114 2.35 -11.41 25.76
N ARG A 115 3.57 -11.20 25.25
CA ARG A 115 3.83 -11.04 23.82
C ARG A 115 3.98 -12.40 23.14
N ILE A 116 2.90 -12.84 22.53
CA ILE A 116 2.85 -14.10 21.76
C ILE A 116 2.82 -13.75 20.28
N SER A 117 3.70 -14.37 19.47
CA SER A 117 3.70 -14.20 18.01
C SER A 117 2.77 -15.23 17.36
N LEU A 118 1.93 -14.77 16.43
CA LEU A 118 1.04 -15.61 15.61
C LEU A 118 1.69 -15.92 14.26
N CYS A 119 1.83 -17.21 13.94
CA CYS A 119 2.42 -17.69 12.69
C CYS A 119 1.53 -18.74 12.03
N TYR A 120 1.54 -18.80 10.72
CA TYR A 120 0.82 -19.85 10.00
C TYR A 120 1.48 -21.22 10.20
N SER A 121 2.80 -21.27 10.07
CA SER A 121 3.62 -22.47 10.18
C SER A 121 5.02 -22.11 10.70
N PRO A 122 5.82 -23.10 11.16
CA PRO A 122 7.22 -22.87 11.52
C PRO A 122 8.02 -22.21 10.40
N ARG A 123 9.01 -21.40 10.79
CA ARG A 123 9.93 -20.72 9.87
C ARG A 123 11.37 -21.16 10.12
N GLY A 124 12.12 -21.30 9.02
CA GLY A 124 13.52 -21.73 9.09
C GLY A 124 13.69 -23.22 9.40
N SER A 125 14.80 -23.57 10.04
CA SER A 125 15.19 -24.95 10.34
C SER A 125 14.67 -25.48 11.67
N THR A 126 13.93 -24.66 12.43
CA THR A 126 13.39 -25.01 13.75
C THR A 126 11.87 -25.18 13.69
N GLU A 127 11.30 -25.86 14.68
CA GLU A 127 9.84 -25.97 14.85
C GLU A 127 9.21 -24.71 15.45
N SER A 128 9.96 -23.60 15.52
CA SER A 128 9.49 -22.34 16.09
C SER A 128 9.04 -21.34 15.03
N CYS A 129 8.33 -20.32 15.47
CA CYS A 129 7.84 -19.24 14.63
C CYS A 129 8.96 -18.34 14.06
N ASN A 130 10.05 -18.19 14.82
CA ASN A 130 11.18 -17.31 14.46
C ASN A 130 10.74 -15.92 13.99
N ALA A 131 9.83 -15.29 14.74
CA ALA A 131 9.14 -14.05 14.35
C ALA A 131 10.09 -12.88 14.04
N LYS A 132 11.30 -12.91 14.60
CA LYS A 132 12.33 -11.86 14.43
C LYS A 132 13.50 -12.30 13.55
N GLU A 133 13.45 -13.49 12.95
CA GLU A 133 14.56 -14.00 12.16
C GLU A 133 14.67 -13.30 10.80
N GLY A 134 15.86 -12.78 10.53
CA GLY A 134 16.21 -12.15 9.25
C GLY A 134 15.77 -10.70 9.09
N ASN A 135 16.23 -10.08 8.00
CA ASN A 135 15.87 -8.74 7.58
C ASN A 135 14.68 -8.85 6.59
N PRO A 136 13.59 -8.12 6.79
CA PRO A 136 13.36 -6.99 7.71
C PRO A 136 12.71 -7.34 9.07
N PHE A 137 12.40 -8.59 9.37
CA PHE A 137 11.64 -8.99 10.55
C PHE A 137 12.30 -8.55 11.87
N GLY A 138 13.57 -8.89 12.05
CA GLY A 138 14.34 -8.47 13.23
C GLY A 138 14.39 -6.96 13.39
N PRO A 139 14.85 -6.19 12.40
CA PRO A 139 14.86 -4.74 12.45
C PRO A 139 13.49 -4.13 12.77
N PHE A 140 12.39 -4.63 12.19
CA PHE A 140 11.04 -4.13 12.45
C PHE A 140 10.67 -4.26 13.94
N TRP A 141 10.68 -5.45 14.49
CA TRP A 141 10.29 -5.66 15.88
C TRP A 141 11.25 -5.01 16.87
N ASN A 142 12.56 -4.94 16.54
CA ASN A 142 13.56 -4.27 17.37
C ASN A 142 13.36 -2.77 17.47
N THR A 143 12.89 -2.11 16.41
CA THR A 143 12.57 -0.67 16.42
C THR A 143 11.56 -0.32 17.51
N PHE A 144 10.65 -1.25 17.81
CA PHE A 144 9.61 -1.07 18.83
C PHE A 144 9.92 -1.80 20.15
N ASN A 145 11.12 -2.32 20.34
CA ASN A 145 11.52 -3.10 21.51
C ASN A 145 10.54 -4.27 21.78
N VAL A 146 10.06 -4.92 20.72
CA VAL A 146 9.18 -6.08 20.85
C VAL A 146 10.02 -7.34 20.86
N ASN A 147 9.94 -8.09 21.98
CA ASN A 147 10.40 -9.46 22.10
C ASN A 147 9.18 -10.35 22.34
N PHE A 148 9.14 -11.48 21.69
CA PHE A 148 8.08 -12.47 21.89
C PHE A 148 8.56 -13.50 22.89
N THR A 149 7.70 -13.82 23.86
CA THR A 149 7.97 -14.85 24.89
C THR A 149 7.53 -16.24 24.44
N ASN A 150 6.56 -16.29 23.51
CA ASN A 150 6.02 -17.52 22.97
C ASN A 150 5.51 -17.34 21.54
N SER A 151 5.09 -18.44 20.92
CA SER A 151 4.49 -18.50 19.60
C SER A 151 3.22 -19.33 19.60
N GLU A 152 2.22 -18.91 18.83
CA GLU A 152 1.00 -19.65 18.55
C GLU A 152 0.88 -19.90 17.05
N PHE A 153 0.68 -21.14 16.65
CA PHE A 153 0.46 -21.51 15.27
C PHE A 153 -1.04 -21.52 14.96
N TYR A 154 -1.46 -20.62 14.08
CA TYR A 154 -2.86 -20.52 13.71
C TYR A 154 -3.27 -21.42 12.53
N GLY A 155 -2.31 -21.98 11.80
CA GLY A 155 -2.64 -22.94 10.75
C GLY A 155 -3.48 -24.12 11.27
N PRO A 156 -4.47 -24.62 10.52
CA PRO A 156 -4.78 -24.31 9.12
C PRO A 156 -5.75 -23.11 8.91
N PHE A 157 -6.00 -22.28 9.92
CA PHE A 157 -6.82 -21.08 9.74
C PHE A 157 -6.23 -20.20 8.65
N HIS A 158 -7.09 -19.54 7.89
CA HIS A 158 -6.72 -18.58 6.87
C HIS A 158 -7.41 -17.23 7.13
N TYR A 159 -7.12 -16.25 6.32
CA TYR A 159 -7.61 -14.87 6.46
C TYR A 159 -8.63 -14.47 5.38
N ASP A 160 -9.23 -15.43 4.68
CA ASP A 160 -10.31 -15.18 3.73
C ASP A 160 -11.64 -14.98 4.47
N VAL A 161 -11.86 -13.75 4.90
CA VAL A 161 -13.04 -13.37 5.71
C VAL A 161 -14.29 -13.12 4.87
N HIS A 162 -14.19 -13.18 3.55
CA HIS A 162 -15.30 -12.86 2.63
C HIS A 162 -16.06 -14.09 2.14
N HIS A 163 -15.36 -15.21 1.94
CA HIS A 163 -15.92 -16.41 1.29
C HIS A 163 -16.27 -17.53 2.25
N THR A 164 -15.92 -17.38 3.52
CA THR A 164 -16.08 -18.42 4.53
C THR A 164 -16.53 -17.83 5.87
N ASN A 165 -16.90 -18.71 6.82
CA ASN A 165 -17.22 -18.30 8.19
C ASN A 165 -15.96 -18.05 9.05
N ILE A 166 -14.79 -17.92 8.44
CA ILE A 166 -13.50 -17.88 9.15
C ILE A 166 -13.40 -16.72 10.14
N ALA A 167 -14.05 -15.59 9.89
CA ALA A 167 -14.04 -14.46 10.82
C ALA A 167 -14.65 -14.83 12.18
N ASN A 168 -15.74 -15.61 12.20
CA ASN A 168 -16.36 -16.10 13.43
C ASN A 168 -15.51 -17.17 14.10
N GLU A 169 -14.83 -18.00 13.32
CA GLU A 169 -13.90 -19.00 13.85
C GLU A 169 -12.69 -18.35 14.52
N TRP A 170 -12.13 -17.27 13.92
CA TRP A 170 -11.10 -16.44 14.54
C TRP A 170 -11.57 -15.84 15.86
N LYS A 171 -12.77 -15.23 15.90
CA LYS A 171 -13.35 -14.64 17.12
C LYS A 171 -13.56 -15.68 18.22
N LYS A 172 -13.93 -16.92 17.85
CA LYS A 172 -14.14 -18.03 18.78
C LYS A 172 -12.82 -18.58 19.33
N LYS A 173 -11.82 -18.78 18.45
CA LYS A 173 -10.51 -19.34 18.87
C LYS A 173 -9.68 -18.33 19.64
N TYR A 174 -9.77 -17.05 19.26
CA TYR A 174 -8.99 -15.96 19.85
C TYR A 174 -9.91 -14.83 20.35
N PRO A 175 -10.70 -15.08 21.40
CA PRO A 175 -11.59 -14.05 21.96
C PRO A 175 -10.76 -12.89 22.52
N SER A 176 -11.28 -11.65 22.40
CA SER A 176 -10.51 -10.45 22.76
C SER A 176 -10.18 -10.34 24.26
N VAL A 177 -10.94 -11.01 25.11
CA VAL A 177 -10.69 -11.06 26.55
C VAL A 177 -9.38 -11.79 26.87
N ASP A 178 -9.14 -12.93 26.20
CA ASP A 178 -7.94 -13.75 26.39
C ASP A 178 -6.80 -13.34 25.45
N TRP A 179 -7.17 -12.80 24.28
CA TRP A 179 -6.26 -12.38 23.20
C TRP A 179 -6.50 -10.92 22.84
N PRO A 180 -6.17 -9.96 23.72
CA PRO A 180 -6.39 -8.55 23.44
C PRO A 180 -5.58 -8.06 22.23
N ILE A 181 -4.43 -8.68 21.97
CA ILE A 181 -3.57 -8.38 20.82
C ILE A 181 -3.34 -9.64 19.98
N LEU A 182 -3.65 -9.57 18.70
CA LEU A 182 -3.23 -10.57 17.71
C LEU A 182 -1.99 -10.03 16.98
N ALA A 183 -0.82 -10.57 17.31
CA ALA A 183 0.46 -10.12 16.78
C ALA A 183 1.00 -11.09 15.74
N PHE A 184 0.79 -10.78 14.46
CA PHE A 184 1.19 -11.61 13.33
C PHE A 184 2.64 -11.34 12.90
N THR A 185 3.39 -12.39 12.60
CA THR A 185 4.77 -12.27 12.07
C THR A 185 4.81 -11.64 10.68
N GLY A 186 3.78 -11.85 9.87
CA GLY A 186 3.55 -11.22 8.58
C GLY A 186 2.11 -10.76 8.48
N ALA A 187 1.72 -10.07 7.43
CA ALA A 187 0.35 -9.60 7.28
C ALA A 187 -0.66 -10.77 7.23
N PRO A 188 -1.77 -10.73 7.99
CA PRO A 188 -2.87 -11.67 7.83
C PRO A 188 -3.68 -11.33 6.56
N ALA A 189 -3.06 -11.51 5.40
CA ALA A 189 -3.55 -11.07 4.11
C ALA A 189 -2.93 -11.89 2.97
N SER A 190 -3.67 -12.07 1.87
CA SER A 190 -3.12 -12.65 0.65
C SER A 190 -2.34 -11.62 -0.17
N PHE A 191 -1.44 -12.12 -1.00
CA PHE A 191 -0.81 -11.38 -2.08
C PHE A 191 -1.06 -12.12 -3.41
N PRO A 192 -1.56 -11.42 -4.44
CA PRO A 192 -2.09 -10.04 -4.40
C PRO A 192 -3.32 -9.92 -3.49
N VAL A 193 -3.68 -8.67 -3.17
CA VAL A 193 -4.87 -8.38 -2.35
C VAL A 193 -6.11 -9.03 -2.96
N GLN A 194 -6.99 -9.62 -2.14
CA GLN A 194 -8.25 -10.21 -2.60
C GLN A 194 -9.14 -9.18 -3.30
N HIS A 195 -9.94 -9.64 -4.26
CA HIS A 195 -10.83 -8.77 -5.04
C HIS A 195 -11.70 -7.90 -4.15
N GLU A 196 -12.28 -8.48 -3.12
CA GLU A 196 -13.20 -7.87 -2.17
C GLU A 196 -12.57 -6.75 -1.34
N ASN A 197 -11.25 -6.79 -1.13
CA ASN A 197 -10.51 -5.77 -0.38
C ASN A 197 -9.98 -4.62 -1.25
N LYS A 198 -10.06 -4.70 -2.58
CA LYS A 198 -9.54 -3.66 -3.49
C LYS A 198 -10.20 -2.29 -3.26
N TYR A 199 -11.49 -2.25 -2.93
CA TYR A 199 -12.23 -1.01 -2.67
C TYR A 199 -11.71 -0.24 -1.45
N LEU A 200 -11.02 -0.92 -0.51
CA LEU A 200 -10.40 -0.29 0.65
C LEU A 200 -9.26 0.66 0.27
N GLN A 201 -8.81 0.62 -0.99
CA GLN A 201 -7.85 1.61 -1.51
C GLN A 201 -8.36 3.06 -1.34
N LYS A 202 -9.68 3.29 -1.30
CA LYS A 202 -10.26 4.61 -1.01
C LYS A 202 -9.86 5.19 0.35
N CYS A 203 -9.49 4.33 1.31
CA CYS A 203 -9.06 4.70 2.66
C CYS A 203 -7.58 5.10 2.73
N VAL A 204 -6.80 4.73 1.71
CA VAL A 204 -5.35 5.00 1.63
C VAL A 204 -5.12 6.22 0.74
N VAL A 205 -5.25 7.39 1.35
CA VAL A 205 -5.17 8.70 0.70
C VAL A 205 -3.81 9.33 0.98
N TRP A 206 -3.15 9.84 -0.04
CA TRP A 206 -1.89 10.59 0.13
C TRP A 206 -2.07 11.76 1.10
N ASN A 207 -1.08 12.03 1.94
CA ASN A 207 -1.09 13.20 2.79
C ASN A 207 -0.92 14.50 1.97
N ASP A 208 -1.16 15.65 2.61
CA ASP A 208 -1.12 16.95 1.93
C ASP A 208 0.27 17.26 1.35
N GLU A 209 1.33 16.82 2.01
CA GLU A 209 2.70 17.06 1.55
C GLU A 209 2.95 16.38 0.19
N ILE A 210 2.65 15.09 0.07
CA ILE A 210 2.81 14.33 -1.17
C ILE A 210 1.88 14.87 -2.26
N GLN A 211 0.62 15.17 -1.92
CA GLN A 211 -0.32 15.75 -2.88
C GLN A 211 0.16 17.10 -3.42
N ASN A 212 0.67 17.97 -2.54
CA ASN A 212 1.17 19.28 -2.94
C ASN A 212 2.46 19.18 -3.78
N LYS A 213 3.37 18.26 -3.42
CA LYS A 213 4.56 17.97 -4.24
C LYS A 213 4.16 17.49 -5.64
N ALA A 214 3.19 16.59 -5.77
CA ALA A 214 2.70 16.11 -7.07
C ALA A 214 2.06 17.23 -7.90
N LYS A 215 1.17 18.02 -7.29
CA LYS A 215 0.55 19.18 -7.95
C LYS A 215 1.59 20.21 -8.43
N ASN A 216 2.58 20.51 -7.58
CA ASN A 216 3.64 21.45 -7.91
C ASN A 216 4.52 20.94 -9.04
N PHE A 217 4.92 19.65 -9.00
CA PHE A 217 5.69 19.04 -10.09
C PHE A 217 4.94 19.16 -11.43
N ILE A 218 3.67 18.77 -11.47
CA ILE A 218 2.84 18.85 -12.69
C ILE A 218 2.78 20.29 -13.17
N LYS A 219 2.49 21.25 -12.29
CA LYS A 219 2.33 22.67 -12.62
C LYS A 219 3.62 23.31 -13.16
N MET A 220 4.77 22.95 -12.57
CA MET A 220 6.06 23.61 -12.87
C MET A 220 6.83 22.94 -14.00
N THR A 221 6.61 21.64 -14.21
CA THR A 221 7.44 20.84 -15.12
C THR A 221 6.71 20.46 -16.40
N MET A 222 5.37 20.30 -16.34
CA MET A 222 4.60 19.78 -17.46
C MET A 222 3.78 20.90 -18.14
N PRO A 223 3.56 20.84 -19.47
CA PRO A 223 2.70 21.81 -20.17
C PRO A 223 1.25 21.67 -19.69
N ARG A 224 0.49 22.75 -19.78
CA ARG A 224 -0.95 22.73 -19.48
C ARG A 224 -1.69 21.84 -20.48
N GLY A 225 -2.56 20.97 -19.98
CA GLY A 225 -3.35 20.03 -20.77
C GLY A 225 -3.41 18.66 -20.10
N ALA A 226 -4.03 17.71 -20.78
CA ALA A 226 -4.08 16.34 -20.33
C ALA A 226 -2.70 15.67 -20.44
N PHE A 227 -2.42 14.71 -19.56
CA PHE A 227 -1.22 13.90 -19.67
C PHE A 227 -1.50 12.40 -19.48
N VAL A 228 -0.64 11.59 -20.07
CA VAL A 228 -0.61 10.14 -19.89
C VAL A 228 0.50 9.81 -18.90
N GLY A 229 0.15 9.15 -17.79
CA GLY A 229 1.13 8.55 -16.88
C GLY A 229 1.47 7.13 -17.35
N ILE A 230 2.75 6.78 -17.39
CA ILE A 230 3.17 5.41 -17.70
C ILE A 230 4.13 4.86 -16.65
N HIS A 231 4.02 3.56 -16.37
CA HIS A 231 4.98 2.86 -15.53
C HIS A 231 5.72 1.81 -16.35
N LEU A 232 7.04 1.94 -16.41
CA LEU A 232 7.98 1.02 -17.03
C LEU A 232 8.69 0.23 -15.92
N ARG A 233 8.34 -1.04 -15.75
CA ARG A 233 9.03 -1.95 -14.85
C ARG A 233 10.02 -2.79 -15.65
N ASN A 234 11.30 -2.41 -15.63
CA ASN A 234 12.33 -2.95 -16.52
C ASN A 234 13.71 -3.12 -15.84
N GLY A 235 13.76 -3.16 -14.51
CA GLY A 235 14.97 -3.47 -13.76
C GLY A 235 15.46 -4.91 -13.99
N VAL A 236 16.73 -5.17 -13.68
CA VAL A 236 17.38 -6.48 -13.91
C VAL A 236 16.66 -7.62 -13.18
N ASP A 237 16.19 -7.37 -11.96
CA ASP A 237 15.39 -8.32 -11.17
C ASP A 237 14.08 -8.67 -11.89
N TRP A 238 13.50 -7.69 -12.57
CA TRP A 238 12.24 -7.87 -13.30
C TRP A 238 12.40 -8.66 -14.59
N VAL A 239 13.48 -8.41 -15.33
CA VAL A 239 13.81 -9.20 -16.53
C VAL A 239 13.86 -10.68 -16.17
N ARG A 240 14.59 -11.05 -15.10
CA ARG A 240 14.67 -12.42 -14.61
C ARG A 240 13.32 -12.99 -14.17
N ALA A 241 12.51 -12.20 -13.47
CA ALA A 241 11.18 -12.65 -13.05
C ALA A 241 10.26 -12.96 -14.24
N CYS A 242 10.35 -12.17 -15.31
CA CYS A 242 9.52 -12.36 -16.51
C CYS A 242 9.90 -13.60 -17.34
N GLU A 243 11.07 -14.20 -17.15
CA GLU A 243 11.45 -15.47 -17.77
C GLU A 243 10.49 -16.61 -17.39
N PHE A 244 9.91 -16.54 -16.19
CA PHE A 244 9.00 -17.54 -15.66
C PHE A 244 7.52 -17.32 -16.00
N ILE A 245 7.19 -16.27 -16.75
CA ILE A 245 5.79 -15.88 -16.98
C ILE A 245 4.97 -16.98 -17.68
N SER A 246 5.58 -17.74 -18.57
CA SER A 246 4.90 -18.81 -19.32
C SER A 246 4.53 -20.01 -18.42
N SER A 247 5.32 -20.28 -17.39
CA SER A 247 5.08 -21.34 -16.40
C SER A 247 4.26 -20.88 -15.19
N THR A 248 4.19 -19.56 -14.96
CA THR A 248 3.51 -18.97 -13.80
C THR A 248 2.55 -17.85 -14.26
N PRO A 249 1.40 -18.20 -14.86
CA PRO A 249 0.50 -17.23 -15.48
C PRO A 249 -0.17 -16.25 -14.49
N ASN A 250 -0.14 -16.55 -13.19
CA ASN A 250 -0.64 -15.69 -12.11
C ASN A 250 0.51 -15.03 -11.33
N LEU A 251 1.63 -14.76 -12.02
CA LEU A 251 2.81 -14.17 -11.40
C LEU A 251 2.48 -12.83 -10.72
N PHE A 252 2.90 -12.69 -9.45
CA PHE A 252 2.78 -11.48 -8.63
C PHE A 252 1.36 -10.85 -8.65
N ALA A 253 1.23 -9.61 -9.15
CA ALA A 253 -0.02 -8.86 -9.13
C ALA A 253 -0.93 -9.13 -10.35
N ALA A 254 -0.56 -10.06 -11.25
CA ALA A 254 -1.33 -10.39 -12.46
C ALA A 254 -2.84 -10.60 -12.22
N PRO A 255 -3.29 -11.27 -11.16
CA PRO A 255 -4.72 -11.44 -10.90
C PRO A 255 -5.50 -10.13 -10.81
N GLN A 256 -4.89 -9.02 -10.40
CA GLN A 256 -5.57 -7.74 -10.27
C GLN A 256 -5.98 -7.12 -11.61
N CYS A 257 -5.29 -7.44 -12.70
CA CYS A 257 -5.61 -6.98 -14.05
C CYS A 257 -6.20 -8.05 -14.95
N LEU A 258 -5.84 -9.33 -14.74
CA LEU A 258 -6.32 -10.47 -15.53
C LEU A 258 -7.62 -11.08 -14.98
N GLY A 259 -7.96 -10.71 -13.73
CA GLY A 259 -9.03 -11.36 -12.99
C GLY A 259 -8.52 -12.51 -12.13
N TYR A 260 -9.16 -12.72 -10.99
CA TYR A 260 -8.74 -13.72 -9.99
C TYR A 260 -9.02 -15.17 -10.45
N ARG A 261 -9.87 -15.33 -11.47
CA ARG A 261 -10.14 -16.61 -12.16
C ARG A 261 -9.64 -16.62 -13.61
N ASN A 262 -8.72 -15.69 -13.95
CA ASN A 262 -8.19 -15.49 -15.30
C ASN A 262 -9.27 -15.11 -16.34
N GLU A 263 -10.28 -14.33 -15.95
CA GLU A 263 -11.41 -13.91 -16.79
C GLU A 263 -10.94 -13.14 -18.04
N ARG A 264 -9.78 -12.49 -17.95
CA ARG A 264 -9.15 -11.74 -19.05
C ARG A 264 -7.97 -12.47 -19.71
N GLY A 265 -7.82 -13.76 -19.44
CA GLY A 265 -6.77 -14.61 -20.00
C GLY A 265 -5.56 -14.74 -19.06
N LYS A 266 -4.45 -15.24 -19.61
CA LYS A 266 -3.21 -15.50 -18.87
C LYS A 266 -2.17 -14.42 -19.13
N ALA A 267 -1.26 -14.23 -18.19
CA ALA A 267 -0.12 -13.32 -18.37
C ALA A 267 0.76 -13.76 -19.53
N THR A 268 1.26 -12.78 -20.28
CA THR A 268 2.12 -12.98 -21.44
C THR A 268 3.45 -12.24 -21.28
N PRO A 269 4.51 -12.62 -22.01
CA PRO A 269 5.77 -11.89 -21.99
C PRO A 269 5.60 -10.38 -22.29
N GLY A 270 4.74 -10.02 -23.24
CA GLY A 270 4.47 -8.63 -23.58
C GLY A 270 3.73 -7.83 -22.48
N MET A 271 3.02 -8.50 -21.56
CA MET A 271 2.44 -7.86 -20.36
C MET A 271 3.47 -7.68 -19.27
N CYS A 272 4.42 -8.60 -19.16
CA CYS A 272 5.44 -8.58 -18.11
C CYS A 272 6.60 -7.63 -18.46
N LEU A 273 7.19 -7.81 -19.63
CA LEU A 273 8.32 -7.01 -20.13
C LEU A 273 8.03 -6.57 -21.57
N PRO A 274 7.24 -5.52 -21.77
CA PRO A 274 6.90 -5.02 -23.10
C PRO A 274 8.15 -4.48 -23.80
N ASN A 275 8.35 -4.83 -25.07
CA ASN A 275 9.41 -4.24 -25.87
C ASN A 275 9.05 -2.81 -26.32
N VAL A 276 10.04 -2.07 -26.82
CA VAL A 276 9.92 -0.66 -27.26
C VAL A 276 8.75 -0.47 -28.25
N ASP A 277 8.63 -1.35 -29.24
CA ASP A 277 7.60 -1.23 -30.27
C ASP A 277 6.19 -1.39 -29.71
N LEU A 278 6.01 -2.30 -28.75
CA LEU A 278 4.73 -2.49 -28.07
C LEU A 278 4.37 -1.27 -27.23
N ILE A 279 5.34 -0.73 -26.48
CA ILE A 279 5.17 0.50 -25.66
C ILE A 279 4.76 1.66 -26.56
N LEU A 280 5.50 1.91 -27.64
CA LEU A 280 5.23 3.02 -28.56
C LEU A 280 3.88 2.88 -29.25
N ARG A 281 3.52 1.67 -29.71
CA ARG A 281 2.20 1.44 -30.35
C ARG A 281 1.05 1.70 -29.38
N HIS A 282 1.15 1.18 -28.14
CA HIS A 282 0.13 1.38 -27.11
C HIS A 282 -0.01 2.86 -26.73
N LEU A 283 1.10 3.50 -26.42
CA LEU A 283 1.13 4.89 -26.00
C LEU A 283 0.54 5.82 -27.09
N LYS A 284 0.99 5.67 -28.35
CA LYS A 284 0.45 6.45 -29.48
C LYS A 284 -1.05 6.21 -29.67
N ARG A 285 -1.55 5.00 -29.43
CA ARG A 285 -2.98 4.71 -29.52
C ARG A 285 -3.77 5.43 -28.43
N VAL A 286 -3.32 5.35 -27.17
CA VAL A 286 -3.98 6.08 -26.08
C VAL A 286 -4.00 7.57 -26.35
N ILE A 287 -2.87 8.16 -26.78
CA ILE A 287 -2.77 9.60 -27.11
C ILE A 287 -3.72 10.00 -28.24
N ARG A 288 -3.84 9.19 -29.31
CA ARG A 288 -4.73 9.51 -30.45
C ARG A 288 -6.21 9.43 -30.09
N ASN A 289 -6.58 8.56 -29.17
CA ASN A 289 -7.97 8.38 -28.72
C ASN A 289 -8.34 9.32 -27.56
N ALA A 290 -7.36 9.95 -26.95
CA ALA A 290 -7.52 10.87 -25.85
C ALA A 290 -7.73 12.30 -26.35
N LYS A 291 -8.39 13.13 -25.54
CA LYS A 291 -8.54 14.56 -25.83
C LYS A 291 -7.38 15.34 -25.21
N ASP A 292 -6.79 16.24 -25.99
CA ASP A 292 -5.84 17.27 -25.57
C ASP A 292 -4.64 16.78 -24.72
N VAL A 293 -4.08 15.62 -25.05
CA VAL A 293 -2.85 15.15 -24.41
C VAL A 293 -1.66 15.98 -24.88
N LYS A 294 -0.96 16.62 -23.95
CA LYS A 294 0.21 17.46 -24.19
C LYS A 294 1.51 16.85 -23.68
N SER A 295 1.43 15.88 -22.79
CA SER A 295 2.63 15.29 -22.19
C SER A 295 2.44 13.86 -21.74
N VAL A 296 3.57 13.19 -21.53
CA VAL A 296 3.69 11.88 -20.92
C VAL A 296 4.59 12.00 -19.69
N PHE A 297 4.12 11.49 -18.56
CA PHE A 297 4.92 11.32 -17.35
C PHE A 297 5.36 9.87 -17.21
N ILE A 298 6.64 9.63 -16.95
CA ILE A 298 7.22 8.30 -16.84
C ILE A 298 7.72 8.05 -15.42
N ALA A 299 7.26 6.96 -14.82
CA ALA A 299 7.90 6.32 -13.68
C ALA A 299 8.59 5.04 -14.15
N SER A 300 9.83 4.82 -13.71
CA SER A 300 10.60 3.61 -14.02
C SER A 300 11.54 3.27 -12.88
N ASP A 301 11.86 1.99 -12.75
CA ASP A 301 12.85 1.50 -11.80
C ASP A 301 14.26 1.35 -12.40
N ASN A 302 14.42 1.59 -13.71
CA ASN A 302 15.71 1.51 -14.40
C ASN A 302 15.72 2.46 -15.61
N ASP A 303 15.34 1.98 -16.81
CA ASP A 303 15.38 2.79 -18.03
C ASP A 303 14.03 3.51 -18.26
N TYR A 304 14.08 4.83 -18.34
CA TYR A 304 12.94 5.70 -18.65
C TYR A 304 12.64 5.80 -20.15
N MET A 305 13.49 5.31 -21.02
CA MET A 305 13.36 5.36 -22.49
C MET A 305 13.07 6.77 -23.03
N ILE A 306 13.62 7.81 -22.38
CA ILE A 306 13.29 9.22 -22.69
C ILE A 306 13.55 9.56 -24.15
N HIS A 307 14.70 9.12 -24.70
CA HIS A 307 15.09 9.41 -26.07
C HIS A 307 14.12 8.78 -27.08
N ASP A 308 13.81 7.49 -26.91
CA ASP A 308 12.92 6.75 -27.83
C ASP A 308 11.50 7.32 -27.82
N LEU A 309 11.00 7.61 -26.61
CA LEU A 309 9.66 8.18 -26.44
C LEU A 309 9.57 9.62 -26.99
N SER A 310 10.56 10.46 -26.70
CA SER A 310 10.59 11.85 -27.20
C SER A 310 10.63 11.89 -28.73
N ASN A 311 11.50 11.11 -29.36
CA ASN A 311 11.58 11.03 -30.83
C ASN A 311 10.27 10.51 -31.45
N ALA A 312 9.69 9.48 -30.85
CA ALA A 312 8.48 8.87 -31.38
C ALA A 312 7.24 9.77 -31.25
N LEU A 313 7.21 10.68 -30.27
CA LEU A 313 6.09 11.57 -29.97
C LEU A 313 6.28 13.00 -30.53
N ALA A 314 7.45 13.35 -31.04
CA ALA A 314 7.76 14.70 -31.54
C ALA A 314 6.74 15.21 -32.57
N ARG A 315 6.33 14.36 -33.52
CA ARG A 315 5.34 14.71 -34.56
C ARG A 315 3.91 14.89 -34.00
N MET A 316 3.67 14.46 -32.76
CA MET A 316 2.38 14.61 -32.09
C MET A 316 2.37 15.82 -31.13
N GLU A 317 3.47 16.56 -31.05
CA GLU A 317 3.67 17.70 -30.14
C GLU A 317 3.44 17.35 -28.68
N VAL A 318 3.80 16.12 -28.29
CA VAL A 318 3.66 15.60 -26.94
C VAL A 318 5.04 15.50 -26.30
N THR A 319 5.23 16.17 -25.17
CA THR A 319 6.49 16.19 -24.43
C THR A 319 6.58 15.04 -23.41
N VAL A 320 7.81 14.66 -23.05
CA VAL A 320 8.07 13.53 -22.15
C VAL A 320 8.78 14.03 -20.89
N HIS A 321 8.30 13.61 -19.73
CA HIS A 321 8.76 14.09 -18.42
C HIS A 321 8.97 12.95 -17.44
N LYS A 322 9.94 13.12 -16.54
CA LYS A 322 10.20 12.27 -15.37
C LYS A 322 10.65 13.14 -14.21
N GLN A 323 10.70 12.59 -12.99
CA GLN A 323 11.34 13.29 -11.88
C GLN A 323 12.84 13.48 -12.12
N SER A 324 13.38 14.57 -11.55
CA SER A 324 14.82 14.76 -11.40
C SER A 324 15.34 13.97 -10.20
N GLU A 325 16.62 13.63 -10.20
CA GLU A 325 17.24 12.99 -9.05
C GLU A 325 17.33 13.95 -7.82
N PRO A 326 17.14 13.45 -6.60
CA PRO A 326 16.78 12.07 -6.26
C PRO A 326 15.29 11.75 -6.51
N VAL A 327 15.02 10.65 -7.19
CA VAL A 327 13.64 10.21 -7.50
C VAL A 327 12.96 9.68 -6.25
N SER A 328 11.73 10.11 -6.02
CA SER A 328 10.84 9.59 -4.99
C SER A 328 9.80 8.64 -5.60
N PRO A 329 9.85 7.33 -5.34
CA PRO A 329 8.86 6.40 -5.87
C PRO A 329 7.43 6.70 -5.42
N HIS A 330 7.24 7.23 -4.21
CA HIS A 330 5.93 7.61 -3.70
C HIS A 330 5.37 8.85 -4.42
N LEU A 331 6.23 9.79 -4.78
CA LEU A 331 5.83 10.95 -5.58
C LEU A 331 5.46 10.52 -7.02
N ASP A 332 6.20 9.58 -7.61
CA ASP A 332 5.83 8.98 -8.91
C ASP A 332 4.42 8.37 -8.85
N LEU A 333 4.13 7.56 -7.82
CA LEU A 333 2.80 6.98 -7.63
C LEU A 333 1.70 8.04 -7.53
N ALA A 334 1.93 9.11 -6.76
CA ALA A 334 0.97 10.19 -6.60
C ALA A 334 0.73 10.94 -7.92
N ILE A 335 1.79 11.21 -8.71
CA ILE A 335 1.66 11.82 -10.03
C ILE A 335 0.88 10.90 -10.98
N LEU A 336 1.24 9.61 -11.06
CA LEU A 336 0.53 8.61 -11.87
C LEU A 336 -0.95 8.49 -11.50
N GLY A 337 -1.26 8.57 -10.20
CA GLY A 337 -2.64 8.55 -9.69
C GLY A 337 -3.50 9.72 -10.17
N THR A 338 -2.88 10.87 -10.51
CA THR A 338 -3.59 12.08 -11.00
C THR A 338 -3.61 12.20 -12.53
N ALA A 339 -2.90 11.36 -13.28
CA ALA A 339 -2.86 11.40 -14.74
C ALA A 339 -4.27 11.28 -15.34
N ASN A 340 -4.52 11.91 -16.50
CA ASN A 340 -5.79 11.73 -17.22
C ASN A 340 -5.95 10.29 -17.70
N TYR A 341 -4.87 9.68 -18.15
CA TYR A 341 -4.79 8.29 -18.59
C TYR A 341 -3.57 7.62 -17.96
N PHE A 342 -3.68 6.36 -17.59
CA PHE A 342 -2.58 5.59 -17.01
C PHE A 342 -2.37 4.28 -17.77
N ILE A 343 -1.11 3.99 -18.11
CA ILE A 343 -0.72 2.69 -18.67
C ILE A 343 0.30 2.05 -17.73
N GLY A 344 -0.08 0.94 -17.12
CA GLY A 344 0.75 0.23 -16.14
C GLY A 344 1.25 -1.12 -16.64
N ASN A 345 2.08 -1.73 -15.82
CA ASN A 345 2.50 -3.12 -15.96
C ASN A 345 1.56 -4.03 -15.16
N CYS A 346 0.87 -4.94 -15.84
CA CYS A 346 -0.15 -5.82 -15.24
C CYS A 346 0.40 -6.70 -14.10
N ILE A 347 1.67 -7.09 -14.19
CA ILE A 347 2.29 -8.01 -13.24
C ILE A 347 2.83 -7.28 -12.00
N SER A 348 3.06 -5.97 -12.11
CA SER A 348 3.70 -5.16 -11.07
C SER A 348 2.71 -4.68 -10.00
N SER A 349 2.97 -5.01 -8.73
CA SER A 349 2.21 -4.49 -7.58
C SER A 349 2.28 -2.96 -7.45
N TYR A 350 3.37 -2.33 -7.94
CA TYR A 350 3.49 -0.88 -8.01
C TYR A 350 2.45 -0.27 -8.97
N SER A 351 2.30 -0.83 -10.18
CA SER A 351 1.22 -0.44 -11.11
C SER A 351 -0.16 -0.74 -10.54
N SER A 352 -0.31 -1.85 -9.82
CA SER A 352 -1.60 -2.23 -9.21
C SER A 352 -2.05 -1.26 -8.14
N PHE A 353 -1.11 -0.67 -7.37
CA PHE A 353 -1.45 0.41 -6.43
C PHE A 353 -2.09 1.60 -7.16
N VAL A 354 -1.45 2.10 -8.23
CA VAL A 354 -1.99 3.20 -9.05
C VAL A 354 -3.34 2.82 -9.66
N ALA A 355 -3.45 1.60 -10.17
CA ALA A 355 -4.69 1.12 -10.78
C ALA A 355 -5.85 1.09 -9.78
N ARG A 356 -5.63 0.59 -8.55
CA ARG A 356 -6.66 0.59 -7.50
C ARG A 356 -7.06 2.00 -7.11
N GLU A 357 -6.08 2.91 -6.90
CA GLU A 357 -6.35 4.31 -6.59
C GLU A 357 -7.20 4.98 -7.67
N ARG A 358 -6.92 4.68 -8.94
CA ARG A 358 -7.67 5.22 -10.08
C ARG A 358 -9.05 4.59 -10.22
N ASN A 359 -9.17 3.28 -9.99
CA ASN A 359 -10.45 2.56 -10.06
C ASN A 359 -11.46 3.09 -9.03
N VAL A 360 -11.05 3.36 -7.79
CA VAL A 360 -11.95 3.95 -6.78
C VAL A 360 -12.35 5.40 -7.09
N LYS A 361 -11.62 6.07 -7.99
CA LYS A 361 -11.93 7.41 -8.51
C LYS A 361 -12.67 7.38 -9.87
N GLY A 362 -12.92 6.20 -10.44
CA GLY A 362 -13.54 6.06 -11.77
C GLY A 362 -12.66 6.53 -12.93
N LEU A 363 -11.33 6.55 -12.76
CA LEU A 363 -10.37 7.01 -13.77
C LEU A 363 -9.88 5.85 -14.65
N PRO A 364 -9.61 6.08 -15.95
CA PRO A 364 -9.23 5.02 -16.89
C PRO A 364 -7.85 4.42 -16.55
N VAL A 365 -7.76 3.09 -16.66
CA VAL A 365 -6.53 2.31 -16.47
C VAL A 365 -6.31 1.40 -17.66
N PHE A 366 -5.11 1.41 -18.21
CA PHE A 366 -4.65 0.54 -19.28
C PHE A 366 -3.42 -0.24 -18.84
N TYR A 367 -3.16 -1.36 -19.53
CA TYR A 367 -1.99 -2.18 -19.26
C TYR A 367 -1.27 -2.56 -20.55
N TRP A 368 0.06 -2.66 -20.48
CA TRP A 368 0.87 -3.15 -21.58
C TRP A 368 0.45 -4.57 -22.00
N GLY A 369 0.52 -4.84 -23.28
CA GLY A 369 0.31 -6.19 -23.84
C GLY A 369 -1.14 -6.63 -23.99
N PHE A 370 -2.12 -5.82 -23.57
CA PHE A 370 -3.53 -6.13 -23.82
C PHE A 370 -3.93 -5.82 -25.27
N PRO A 371 -4.86 -6.61 -25.86
CA PRO A 371 -5.42 -6.31 -27.18
C PRO A 371 -6.12 -4.95 -27.22
N PRO A 372 -6.23 -4.34 -28.40
CA PRO A 372 -6.84 -3.02 -28.57
C PRO A 372 -8.27 -2.89 -28.05
N ASP A 373 -9.06 -3.92 -28.26
CA ASP A 373 -10.51 -3.96 -27.99
C ASP A 373 -10.81 -3.98 -26.48
N ARG A 374 -9.82 -4.34 -25.66
CA ARG A 374 -9.89 -4.35 -24.19
C ARG A 374 -9.29 -3.10 -23.54
N LEU A 375 -8.95 -2.09 -24.34
CA LEU A 375 -8.47 -0.80 -23.85
C LEU A 375 -9.63 0.16 -23.45
N SER A 376 -10.89 -0.20 -23.71
CA SER A 376 -12.02 0.60 -23.30
C SER A 376 -12.40 0.29 -21.86
N SER A 377 -12.33 1.31 -21.02
CA SER A 377 -12.73 1.29 -19.60
C SER A 377 -14.25 1.14 -19.38
N THR A 378 -15.03 0.89 -20.43
CA THR A 378 -16.50 0.91 -20.37
C THR A 378 -17.13 -0.34 -19.76
N ASN A 379 -16.35 -1.39 -19.43
CA ASN A 379 -16.89 -2.62 -18.83
C ASN A 379 -16.73 -2.68 -17.29
N ILE A 380 -16.39 -1.58 -16.61
CA ILE A 380 -16.25 -1.56 -15.13
C ILE A 380 -17.60 -1.26 -14.43
N LYS A 381 -18.65 -0.93 -15.17
CA LYS A 381 -19.96 -0.57 -14.59
C LYS A 381 -20.89 -1.75 -14.26
N GLU A 382 -20.51 -2.98 -14.58
CA GLU A 382 -21.41 -4.15 -14.40
C GLU A 382 -21.05 -5.08 -13.23
N GLU A 383 -20.02 -4.76 -12.41
CA GLU A 383 -19.63 -5.60 -11.27
C GLU A 383 -19.35 -4.80 -9.98
N LEU A 384 -20.23 -3.85 -9.65
CA LEU A 384 -20.30 -3.26 -8.30
C LEU A 384 -21.66 -3.57 -7.67
#